data_76a87d60cfd6d4cef27238119d1242b2
#
_entry.id   76a87d60cfd6d4cef27238119d1242b2
#
_cell.length_a   1.000
_cell.length_b   1.000
_cell.length_c   1.000
_cell.angle_alpha   90.00
_cell.angle_beta   90.00
_cell.angle_gamma   90.00
#
_symmetry.space_group_name_H-M   'P 1'
#
loop_
_entity.id
_entity.type
_entity.pdbx_description
1 polymer ?
#
loop_
_entity_poly.entity_id
_entity_poly.type
_entity_poly.pdbx_seq_one_letter_code
_entity_poly.pdbx_strand_id
1 'polypeptide(L)'
;MTYILLIISAILVNNVVLAQFLGICPFLGVSNKVGTALGMAGAVTFVIVLATMATYLIYMYVLVPLGIAFMQTITFILVIAALVQMVEIILKKISQPLYQALGIFLPLITTNCAVLGVALLVIKKNYDLLTGVIYGGATAIGFGLALIILAGIREQMELADIPKGMRGVPISLVTAGILALAFMGFAGLV
;
A
#
# COMPACT_ATOMS: atom_id res chain seq x y z
N MET A 1 11.42 -12.47 -19.26
CA MET A 1 10.09 -13.03 -19.00
C MET A 1 9.73 -13.06 -17.52
N THR A 2 10.64 -13.43 -16.64
CA THR A 2 10.38 -13.56 -15.18
C THR A 2 9.88 -12.28 -14.50
N TYR A 3 10.43 -11.10 -14.83
CA TYR A 3 10.02 -9.84 -14.22
C TYR A 3 8.61 -9.38 -14.64
N ILE A 4 8.21 -9.62 -15.89
CA ILE A 4 6.87 -9.26 -16.38
C ILE A 4 5.81 -10.10 -15.67
N LEU A 5 6.03 -11.39 -15.55
CA LEU A 5 5.17 -12.31 -14.80
C LEU A 5 5.08 -11.91 -13.32
N LEU A 6 6.20 -11.51 -12.70
CA LEU A 6 6.24 -11.05 -11.32
C LEU A 6 5.43 -9.76 -11.14
N ILE A 7 5.53 -8.80 -12.07
CA ILE A 7 4.77 -7.55 -12.04
C ILE A 7 3.27 -7.82 -12.18
N ILE A 8 2.86 -8.63 -13.16
CA ILE A 8 1.45 -8.97 -13.39
C ILE A 8 0.89 -9.72 -12.18
N SER A 9 1.64 -10.70 -11.64
CA SER A 9 1.26 -11.43 -10.45
C SER A 9 1.10 -10.52 -9.23
N ALA A 10 2.00 -9.56 -9.03
CA ALA A 10 1.94 -8.63 -7.90
C ALA A 10 0.77 -7.62 -7.99
N ILE A 11 0.41 -7.20 -9.21
CA ILE A 11 -0.67 -6.22 -9.43
C ILE A 11 -2.04 -6.87 -9.34
N LEU A 12 -2.25 -8.01 -10.03
CA LEU A 12 -3.57 -8.61 -10.22
C LEU A 12 -3.82 -9.79 -9.27
N VAL A 13 -2.92 -10.78 -9.23
CA VAL A 13 -3.15 -12.04 -8.50
C VAL A 13 -2.90 -11.88 -7.01
N ASN A 14 -1.72 -11.36 -6.65
CA ASN A 14 -1.30 -11.15 -5.26
C ASN A 14 -1.43 -9.68 -4.86
N ASN A 15 -2.56 -9.05 -5.20
CA ASN A 15 -2.81 -7.68 -4.77
C ASN A 15 -2.79 -7.60 -3.25
N VAL A 16 -1.92 -6.72 -2.73
CA VAL A 16 -1.67 -6.62 -1.29
C VAL A 16 -2.92 -6.26 -0.47
N VAL A 17 -3.86 -5.51 -1.06
CA VAL A 17 -5.11 -5.13 -0.38
C VAL A 17 -6.16 -6.22 -0.48
N LEU A 18 -6.41 -6.72 -1.68
CA LEU A 18 -7.54 -7.59 -1.97
C LEU A 18 -7.26 -9.06 -1.64
N ALA A 19 -6.00 -9.52 -1.79
CA ALA A 19 -5.62 -10.90 -1.49
C ALA A 19 -5.03 -11.06 -0.09
N GLN A 20 -4.29 -10.07 0.42
CA GLN A 20 -3.60 -10.15 1.72
C GLN A 20 -4.24 -9.29 2.80
N PHE A 21 -5.25 -8.48 2.47
CA PHE A 21 -5.95 -7.58 3.37
C PHE A 21 -5.03 -6.58 4.10
N LEU A 22 -3.90 -6.22 3.50
CA LEU A 22 -2.97 -5.23 4.01
C LEU A 22 -3.26 -3.83 3.44
N GLY A 23 -3.20 -2.80 4.28
CA GLY A 23 -3.50 -1.43 3.86
C GLY A 23 -4.98 -1.09 3.80
N ILE A 24 -5.83 -1.78 4.56
CA ILE A 24 -7.27 -1.51 4.62
C ILE A 24 -7.57 -0.13 5.18
N CYS A 25 -6.77 0.36 6.13
CA CYS A 25 -6.98 1.66 6.77
C CYS A 25 -7.03 2.82 5.75
N PRO A 26 -5.99 3.02 4.90
CA PRO A 26 -6.08 4.01 3.84
C PRO A 26 -7.08 3.63 2.74
N PHE A 27 -7.25 2.34 2.47
CA PHE A 27 -8.18 1.84 1.47
C PHE A 27 -9.64 2.25 1.76
N LEU A 28 -10.09 2.14 3.00
CA LEU A 28 -11.43 2.58 3.42
C LEU A 28 -11.50 4.08 3.76
N GLY A 29 -10.42 4.64 4.33
CA GLY A 29 -10.41 6.01 4.83
C GLY A 29 -10.33 7.07 3.73
N VAL A 30 -9.61 6.78 2.64
CA VAL A 30 -9.27 7.78 1.59
C VAL A 30 -10.04 7.56 0.28
N SER A 31 -10.82 6.50 0.17
CA SER A 31 -11.56 6.14 -1.04
C SER A 31 -12.88 6.90 -1.25
N ASN A 32 -13.08 8.05 -0.61
CA ASN A 32 -14.31 8.84 -0.76
C ASN A 32 -14.37 9.62 -2.09
N LYS A 33 -13.22 10.03 -2.61
CA LYS A 33 -13.10 10.78 -3.88
C LYS A 33 -11.93 10.25 -4.70
N VAL A 34 -12.14 10.08 -6.00
CA VAL A 34 -11.12 9.57 -6.93
C VAL A 34 -9.86 10.45 -6.94
N GLY A 35 -10.01 11.77 -6.89
CA GLY A 35 -8.86 12.70 -6.86
C GLY A 35 -7.97 12.51 -5.62
N THR A 36 -8.57 12.32 -4.44
CA THR A 36 -7.82 12.07 -3.19
C THR A 36 -7.18 10.68 -3.21
N ALA A 37 -7.87 9.68 -3.75
CA ALA A 37 -7.36 8.32 -3.92
C ALA A 37 -6.14 8.28 -4.85
N LEU A 38 -6.14 9.05 -5.93
CA LEU A 38 -5.01 9.14 -6.86
C LEU A 38 -3.77 9.75 -6.18
N GLY A 39 -3.95 10.86 -5.44
CA GLY A 39 -2.88 11.48 -4.68
C GLY A 39 -2.29 10.55 -3.63
N MET A 40 -3.16 9.82 -2.92
CA MET A 40 -2.74 8.83 -1.92
C MET A 40 -2.01 7.64 -2.55
N ALA A 41 -2.48 7.14 -3.70
CA ALA A 41 -1.83 6.06 -4.42
C ALA A 41 -0.40 6.43 -4.84
N GLY A 42 -0.20 7.65 -5.34
CA GLY A 42 1.13 8.16 -5.68
C GLY A 42 2.05 8.28 -4.47
N ALA A 43 1.55 8.85 -3.37
CA ALA A 43 2.32 9.01 -2.14
C ALA A 43 2.72 7.64 -1.53
N VAL A 44 1.79 6.69 -1.46
CA VAL A 44 2.06 5.34 -0.96
C VAL A 44 3.06 4.60 -1.85
N THR A 45 2.96 4.75 -3.18
CA THR A 45 3.92 4.15 -4.12
C THR A 45 5.34 4.65 -3.86
N PHE A 46 5.50 5.95 -3.71
CA PHE A 46 6.79 6.55 -3.40
C PHE A 46 7.36 6.04 -2.07
N VAL A 47 6.52 6.00 -1.04
CA VAL A 47 6.92 5.53 0.30
C VAL A 47 7.28 4.04 0.29
N ILE A 48 6.51 3.18 -0.39
CA ILE A 48 6.81 1.74 -0.47
C ILE A 48 8.16 1.49 -1.13
N VAL A 49 8.46 2.16 -2.22
CA VAL A 49 9.75 2.02 -2.92
C VAL A 49 10.92 2.44 -2.03
N LEU A 50 10.81 3.61 -1.39
CA LEU A 50 11.85 4.10 -0.46
C LEU A 50 11.99 3.17 0.76
N ALA A 51 10.88 2.77 1.37
CA ALA A 51 10.88 1.89 2.53
C ALA A 51 11.50 0.52 2.21
N THR A 52 11.15 -0.06 1.06
CA THR A 52 11.71 -1.35 0.63
C THR A 52 13.22 -1.27 0.44
N MET A 53 13.72 -0.19 -0.18
CA MET A 53 15.15 0.02 -0.37
C MET A 53 15.87 0.17 0.98
N ALA A 54 15.37 1.02 1.85
CA ALA A 54 16.01 1.30 3.14
C ALA A 54 15.97 0.09 4.09
N THR A 55 14.81 -0.59 4.18
CA THR A 55 14.67 -1.77 5.04
C THR A 55 15.53 -2.94 4.56
N TYR A 56 15.68 -3.13 3.26
CA TYR A 56 16.56 -4.13 2.70
C TYR A 56 18.03 -3.87 3.04
N LEU A 57 18.48 -2.62 2.88
CA LEU A 57 19.86 -2.23 3.22
C LEU A 57 20.13 -2.43 4.71
N ILE A 58 19.22 -2.01 5.58
CA ILE A 58 19.37 -2.19 7.03
C ILE A 58 19.37 -3.66 7.40
N TYR A 59 18.50 -4.47 6.76
CA TYR A 59 18.49 -5.90 7.00
C TYR A 59 19.85 -6.53 6.69
N MET A 60 20.40 -6.27 5.49
CA MET A 60 21.66 -6.88 5.04
C MET A 60 22.89 -6.38 5.81
N TYR A 61 22.96 -5.06 6.13
CA TYR A 61 24.16 -4.47 6.73
C TYR A 61 24.14 -4.48 8.27
N VAL A 62 22.97 -4.55 8.88
CA VAL A 62 22.83 -4.43 10.35
C VAL A 62 22.29 -5.73 10.96
N LEU A 63 21.15 -6.23 10.50
CA LEU A 63 20.50 -7.37 11.16
C LEU A 63 21.23 -8.70 10.92
N VAL A 64 21.70 -8.93 9.70
CA VAL A 64 22.38 -10.17 9.34
C VAL A 64 23.71 -10.32 10.10
N PRO A 65 24.64 -9.33 10.08
CA PRO A 65 25.91 -9.48 10.78
C PRO A 65 25.79 -9.50 12.32
N LEU A 66 24.74 -8.85 12.88
CA LEU A 66 24.50 -8.90 14.34
C LEU A 66 23.76 -10.16 14.81
N GLY A 67 23.22 -10.97 13.92
CA GLY A 67 22.44 -12.17 14.27
C GLY A 67 21.10 -11.92 14.95
N ILE A 68 20.55 -10.68 14.81
CA ILE A 68 19.31 -10.22 15.48
C ILE A 68 18.13 -10.26 14.50
N ALA A 69 18.10 -11.26 13.62
CA ALA A 69 17.05 -11.39 12.60
C ALA A 69 15.61 -11.50 13.18
N PHE A 70 15.47 -11.97 14.42
CA PHE A 70 14.16 -12.06 15.09
C PHE A 70 13.55 -10.67 15.40
N MET A 71 14.36 -9.62 15.49
CA MET A 71 13.90 -8.24 15.73
C MET A 71 13.59 -7.45 14.44
N GLN A 72 13.61 -8.11 13.28
CA GLN A 72 13.41 -7.44 11.98
C GLN A 72 12.14 -6.61 11.92
N THR A 73 11.02 -7.10 12.47
CA THR A 73 9.72 -6.39 12.42
C THR A 73 9.75 -5.07 13.18
N ILE A 74 10.33 -5.07 14.39
CA ILE A 74 10.45 -3.86 15.22
C ILE A 74 11.36 -2.84 14.55
N THR A 75 12.50 -3.29 14.05
CA THR A 75 13.46 -2.45 13.33
C THR A 75 12.82 -1.83 12.08
N PHE A 76 12.05 -2.60 11.31
CA PHE A 76 11.38 -2.11 10.12
C PHE A 76 10.32 -1.07 10.43
N ILE A 77 9.50 -1.27 11.47
CA ILE A 77 8.52 -0.28 11.91
C ILE A 77 9.20 1.03 12.26
N LEU A 78 10.29 0.98 13.02
CA LEU A 78 11.02 2.17 13.44
C LEU A 78 11.63 2.91 12.25
N VAL A 79 12.25 2.19 11.33
CA VAL A 79 12.88 2.76 10.12
C VAL A 79 11.84 3.38 9.20
N ILE A 80 10.72 2.68 8.95
CA ILE A 80 9.64 3.18 8.11
C ILE A 80 9.03 4.44 8.74
N ALA A 81 8.79 4.45 10.05
CA ALA A 81 8.26 5.62 10.75
C ALA A 81 9.20 6.83 10.61
N ALA A 82 10.51 6.64 10.83
CA ALA A 82 11.50 7.70 10.68
C ALA A 82 11.56 8.24 9.25
N LEU A 83 11.57 7.36 8.25
CA LEU A 83 11.56 7.74 6.83
C LEU A 83 10.32 8.54 6.44
N VAL A 84 9.13 8.07 6.84
CA VAL A 84 7.89 8.75 6.49
C VAL A 84 7.79 10.12 7.17
N GLN A 85 8.24 10.25 8.41
CA GLN A 85 8.32 11.55 9.08
C GLN A 85 9.28 12.51 8.37
N MET A 86 10.40 12.01 7.88
CA MET A 86 11.35 12.81 7.08
C MET A 86 10.68 13.29 5.78
N VAL A 87 9.99 12.40 5.07
CA VAL A 87 9.24 12.72 3.85
C VAL A 87 8.13 13.74 4.14
N GLU A 88 7.42 13.62 5.26
CA GLU A 88 6.40 14.57 5.69
C GLU A 88 6.96 15.99 5.87
N ILE A 89 8.09 16.13 6.55
CA ILE A 89 8.76 17.42 6.75
C ILE A 89 9.19 18.03 5.41
N ILE A 90 9.69 17.20 4.49
CA ILE A 90 10.09 17.62 3.15
C ILE A 90 8.88 18.11 2.34
N LEU A 91 7.79 17.33 2.33
CA LEU A 91 6.54 17.69 1.64
C LEU A 91 5.94 18.98 2.17
N LYS A 92 5.97 19.19 3.49
CA LYS A 92 5.49 20.43 4.12
C LYS A 92 6.25 21.67 3.65
N LYS A 93 7.55 21.52 3.32
CA LYS A 93 8.38 22.63 2.83
C LYS A 93 8.25 22.87 1.32
N ILE A 94 8.08 21.81 0.52
CA ILE A 94 8.15 21.90 -0.95
C ILE A 94 6.77 22.20 -1.56
N SER A 95 5.71 21.56 -1.07
CA SER A 95 4.37 21.75 -1.66
C SER A 95 3.28 21.82 -0.58
N GLN A 96 2.97 23.04 -0.16
CA GLN A 96 1.88 23.32 0.77
C GLN A 96 0.50 22.84 0.28
N PRO A 97 0.12 22.99 -1.01
CA PRO A 97 -1.19 22.53 -1.48
C PRO A 97 -1.33 21.01 -1.42
N LEU A 98 -0.27 20.27 -1.73
CA LEU A 98 -0.27 18.81 -1.62
C LEU A 98 -0.29 18.37 -0.15
N TYR A 99 0.42 19.08 0.72
CA TYR A 99 0.38 18.83 2.16
C TYR A 99 -1.00 19.09 2.75
N GLN A 100 -1.71 20.13 2.33
CA GLN A 100 -3.08 20.40 2.79
C GLN A 100 -4.08 19.35 2.30
N ALA A 101 -3.91 18.85 1.09
CA ALA A 101 -4.75 17.78 0.54
C ALA A 101 -4.50 16.43 1.22
N LEU A 102 -3.25 16.12 1.57
CA LEU A 102 -2.82 14.86 2.18
C LEU A 102 -2.63 14.94 3.70
N GLY A 103 -2.62 16.13 4.30
CA GLY A 103 -2.19 16.38 5.67
C GLY A 103 -2.95 15.59 6.74
N ILE A 104 -4.25 15.36 6.56
CA ILE A 104 -5.06 14.52 7.46
C ILE A 104 -4.73 13.03 7.26
N PHE A 105 -4.22 12.64 6.08
CA PHE A 105 -3.96 11.25 5.71
C PHE A 105 -2.49 10.82 5.89
N LEU A 106 -1.60 11.74 6.21
CA LEU A 106 -0.19 11.45 6.46
C LEU A 106 0.04 10.42 7.58
N PRO A 107 -0.65 10.48 8.73
CA PRO A 107 -0.57 9.41 9.72
C PRO A 107 -0.98 8.03 9.18
N LEU A 108 -1.93 7.99 8.24
CA LEU A 108 -2.36 6.74 7.59
C LEU A 108 -1.29 6.17 6.64
N ILE A 109 -0.37 6.99 6.14
CA ILE A 109 0.79 6.52 5.36
C ILE A 109 1.86 5.96 6.29
N THR A 110 2.14 6.65 7.40
CA THR A 110 3.16 6.25 8.38
C THR A 110 2.85 4.89 9.03
N THR A 111 1.59 4.67 9.39
CA THR A 111 1.12 3.43 10.02
C THR A 111 0.56 2.43 9.02
N ASN A 112 0.87 2.58 7.73
CA ASN A 112 0.32 1.74 6.69
C ASN A 112 0.92 0.32 6.74
N CYS A 113 0.08 -0.65 7.08
CA CYS A 113 0.48 -2.05 7.16
C CYS A 113 0.90 -2.65 5.80
N ALA A 114 0.49 -2.06 4.67
CA ALA A 114 0.96 -2.49 3.35
C ALA A 114 2.45 -2.20 3.16
N VAL A 115 2.94 -1.04 3.62
CA VAL A 115 4.37 -0.67 3.53
C VAL A 115 5.22 -1.68 4.30
N LEU A 116 4.83 -1.96 5.55
CA LEU A 116 5.52 -2.96 6.38
C LEU A 116 5.40 -4.36 5.80
N GLY A 117 4.21 -4.74 5.33
CA GLY A 117 3.96 -6.07 4.77
C GLY A 117 4.80 -6.34 3.53
N VAL A 118 4.92 -5.37 2.62
CA VAL A 118 5.77 -5.49 1.42
C VAL A 118 7.24 -5.63 1.80
N ALA A 119 7.74 -4.83 2.75
CA ALA A 119 9.12 -4.93 3.22
C ALA A 119 9.44 -6.31 3.82
N LEU A 120 8.52 -6.86 4.62
CA LEU A 120 8.67 -8.20 5.19
C LEU A 120 8.59 -9.31 4.12
N LEU A 121 7.70 -9.17 3.13
CA LEU A 121 7.55 -10.13 2.04
C LEU A 121 8.78 -10.21 1.15
N VAL A 122 9.43 -9.08 0.87
CA VAL A 122 10.67 -9.04 0.07
C VAL A 122 11.76 -9.88 0.73
N ILE A 123 11.93 -9.77 2.05
CA ILE A 123 12.92 -10.55 2.79
C ILE A 123 12.50 -12.01 2.91
N LYS A 124 11.23 -12.29 3.23
CA LYS A 124 10.71 -13.65 3.35
C LYS A 124 10.84 -14.47 2.06
N LYS A 125 10.71 -13.80 0.90
CA LYS A 125 10.87 -14.41 -0.42
C LYS A 125 12.33 -14.46 -0.89
N ASN A 126 13.28 -13.97 -0.08
CA ASN A 126 14.71 -13.88 -0.41
C ASN A 126 14.96 -13.19 -1.77
N TYR A 127 14.22 -12.12 -2.05
CA TYR A 127 14.44 -11.35 -3.25
C TYR A 127 15.72 -10.51 -3.12
N ASP A 128 16.45 -10.39 -4.23
CA ASP A 128 17.55 -9.45 -4.32
C ASP A 128 17.06 -8.00 -4.28
N LEU A 129 17.92 -7.04 -3.97
CA LEU A 129 17.58 -5.63 -3.84
C LEU A 129 16.82 -5.11 -5.06
N LEU A 130 17.29 -5.41 -6.27
CA LEU A 130 16.66 -4.96 -7.51
C LEU A 130 15.27 -5.59 -7.69
N THR A 131 15.16 -6.89 -7.48
CA THR A 131 13.89 -7.63 -7.57
C THR A 131 12.92 -7.19 -6.48
N GLY A 132 13.42 -6.90 -5.28
CA GLY A 132 12.63 -6.39 -4.16
C GLY A 132 12.03 -5.02 -4.43
N VAL A 133 12.79 -4.09 -5.00
CA VAL A 133 12.31 -2.76 -5.40
C VAL A 133 11.28 -2.85 -6.52
N ILE A 134 11.50 -3.69 -7.53
CA ILE A 134 10.54 -3.91 -8.62
C ILE A 134 9.24 -4.53 -8.07
N TYR A 135 9.36 -5.52 -7.19
CA TYR A 135 8.21 -6.13 -6.54
C TYR A 135 7.44 -5.13 -5.67
N GLY A 136 8.14 -4.32 -4.88
CA GLY A 136 7.55 -3.26 -4.06
C GLY A 136 6.81 -2.23 -4.91
N GLY A 137 7.42 -1.76 -6.00
CA GLY A 137 6.80 -0.82 -6.95
C GLY A 137 5.55 -1.42 -7.63
N ALA A 138 5.64 -2.66 -8.11
CA ALA A 138 4.51 -3.36 -8.71
C ALA A 138 3.34 -3.54 -7.73
N THR A 139 3.65 -3.93 -6.50
CA THR A 139 2.65 -4.09 -5.42
C THR A 139 1.99 -2.76 -5.07
N ALA A 140 2.76 -1.68 -5.05
CA ALA A 140 2.24 -0.33 -4.79
C ALA A 140 1.32 0.17 -5.91
N ILE A 141 1.64 -0.13 -7.17
CA ILE A 141 0.75 0.15 -8.31
C ILE A 141 -0.55 -0.66 -8.18
N GLY A 142 -0.46 -1.94 -7.80
CA GLY A 142 -1.62 -2.78 -7.52
C GLY A 142 -2.50 -2.24 -6.39
N PHE A 143 -1.88 -1.72 -5.32
CA PHE A 143 -2.56 -1.02 -4.24
C PHE A 143 -3.32 0.21 -4.76
N GLY A 144 -2.65 1.05 -5.55
CA GLY A 144 -3.23 2.25 -6.14
C GLY A 144 -4.41 1.94 -7.05
N LEU A 145 -4.29 0.91 -7.89
CA LEU A 145 -5.36 0.45 -8.78
C LEU A 145 -6.60 0.01 -7.99
N ALA A 146 -6.43 -0.81 -6.97
CA ALA A 146 -7.53 -1.25 -6.11
C ALA A 146 -8.20 -0.06 -5.40
N LEU A 147 -7.40 0.92 -4.92
CA LEU A 147 -7.90 2.13 -4.26
C LEU A 147 -8.73 3.00 -5.21
N ILE A 148 -8.28 3.20 -6.44
CA ILE A 148 -8.99 4.00 -7.46
C ILE A 148 -10.30 3.33 -7.87
N ILE A 149 -10.30 2.01 -8.07
CA ILE A 149 -11.52 1.26 -8.41
C ILE A 149 -12.55 1.39 -7.29
N LEU A 150 -12.14 1.19 -6.03
CA LEU A 150 -13.07 1.34 -4.90
C LEU A 150 -13.58 2.78 -4.78
N ALA A 151 -12.73 3.79 -4.98
CA ALA A 151 -13.12 5.19 -4.92
C ALA A 151 -14.15 5.52 -6.02
N GLY A 152 -13.97 5.03 -7.24
CA GLY A 152 -14.92 5.20 -8.33
C GLY A 152 -16.28 4.56 -8.05
N ILE A 153 -16.29 3.35 -7.50
CA ILE A 153 -17.53 2.66 -7.10
C ILE A 153 -18.23 3.42 -5.97
N ARG A 154 -17.49 3.92 -4.98
CA ARG A 154 -18.08 4.68 -3.86
C ARG A 154 -18.67 6.00 -4.31
N GLU A 155 -18.02 6.71 -5.23
CA GLU A 155 -18.52 7.95 -5.78
C GLU A 155 -19.84 7.74 -6.56
N GLN A 156 -19.96 6.63 -7.27
CA GLN A 156 -21.23 6.24 -7.92
C GLN A 156 -22.30 5.82 -6.92
N MET A 157 -21.92 5.14 -5.85
CA MET A 157 -22.86 4.71 -4.81
C MET A 157 -23.44 5.88 -4.00
N GLU A 158 -22.77 7.03 -3.92
CA GLU A 158 -23.35 8.24 -3.29
C GLU A 158 -24.58 8.75 -4.03
N LEU A 159 -24.70 8.46 -5.32
CA LEU A 159 -25.85 8.83 -6.16
C LEU A 159 -27.02 7.83 -6.06
N ALA A 160 -26.80 6.66 -5.47
CA ALA A 160 -27.80 5.62 -5.32
C ALA A 160 -28.53 5.72 -3.97
N ASP A 161 -29.84 5.37 -3.95
CA ASP A 161 -30.64 5.32 -2.74
C ASP A 161 -30.27 4.10 -1.90
N ILE A 162 -29.29 4.28 -1.03
CA ILE A 162 -28.84 3.24 -0.09
C ILE A 162 -29.62 3.36 1.24
N PRO A 163 -30.10 2.25 1.81
CA PRO A 163 -30.74 2.24 3.12
C PRO A 163 -29.85 2.90 4.19
N LYS A 164 -30.46 3.72 5.05
CA LYS A 164 -29.73 4.52 6.06
C LYS A 164 -28.79 3.72 6.95
N GLY A 165 -29.10 2.44 7.21
CA GLY A 165 -28.29 1.55 8.06
C GLY A 165 -27.02 1.00 7.36
N MET A 166 -26.96 1.01 6.03
CA MET A 166 -25.81 0.52 5.27
C MET A 166 -24.93 1.64 4.70
N ARG A 167 -25.35 2.88 4.86
CA ARG A 167 -24.66 4.04 4.28
C ARG A 167 -23.28 4.24 4.94
N GLY A 168 -22.23 4.44 4.13
CA GLY A 168 -20.86 4.73 4.60
C GLY A 168 -19.95 3.51 4.64
N VAL A 169 -19.36 3.21 5.80
CA VAL A 169 -18.38 2.12 5.95
C VAL A 169 -18.92 0.72 5.67
N PRO A 170 -20.15 0.36 6.10
CA PRO A 170 -20.66 -1.01 5.87
C PRO A 170 -20.76 -1.37 4.38
N ILE A 171 -21.33 -0.49 3.57
CA ILE A 171 -21.43 -0.75 2.13
C ILE A 171 -20.06 -0.80 1.44
N SER A 172 -19.11 0.00 1.91
CA SER A 172 -17.74 -0.02 1.39
C SER A 172 -17.03 -1.33 1.68
N LEU A 173 -17.27 -1.95 2.84
CA LEU A 173 -16.74 -3.27 3.19
C LEU A 173 -17.34 -4.37 2.31
N VAL A 174 -18.65 -4.32 2.07
CA VAL A 174 -19.33 -5.28 1.16
C VAL A 174 -18.76 -5.15 -0.24
N THR A 175 -18.61 -3.93 -0.74
CA THR A 175 -18.04 -3.67 -2.07
C THR A 175 -16.58 -4.14 -2.16
N ALA A 176 -15.78 -3.89 -1.12
CA ALA A 176 -14.41 -4.38 -1.05
C ALA A 176 -14.35 -5.92 -1.06
N GLY A 177 -15.28 -6.59 -0.38
CA GLY A 177 -15.40 -8.05 -0.40
C GLY A 177 -15.76 -8.60 -1.78
N ILE A 178 -16.71 -7.98 -2.48
CA ILE A 178 -17.09 -8.35 -3.85
C ILE A 178 -15.90 -8.13 -4.80
N LEU A 179 -15.19 -7.01 -4.65
CA LEU A 179 -14.00 -6.71 -5.43
C LEU A 179 -12.88 -7.74 -5.18
N ALA A 180 -12.68 -8.16 -3.94
CA ALA A 180 -11.73 -9.20 -3.59
C ALA A 180 -12.07 -10.55 -4.25
N LEU A 181 -13.35 -10.93 -4.25
CA LEU A 181 -13.81 -12.13 -4.95
C LEU A 181 -13.60 -12.06 -6.46
N ALA A 182 -13.85 -10.89 -7.07
CA ALA A 182 -13.59 -10.67 -8.49
C ALA A 182 -12.09 -10.82 -8.83
N PHE A 183 -11.19 -10.27 -7.99
CA PHE A 183 -9.75 -10.40 -8.18
C PHE A 183 -9.24 -11.83 -7.92
N MET A 184 -9.91 -12.60 -7.06
CA MET A 184 -9.60 -14.00 -6.84
C MET A 184 -9.81 -14.86 -8.11
N GLY A 185 -10.68 -14.42 -9.03
CA GLY A 185 -10.85 -15.06 -10.36
C GLY A 185 -9.60 -15.02 -11.23
N PHE A 186 -8.66 -14.08 -10.98
CA PHE A 186 -7.38 -14.02 -11.69
C PHE A 186 -6.33 -14.98 -11.12
N ALA A 187 -6.57 -15.62 -9.97
CA ALA A 187 -5.61 -16.51 -9.32
C ALA A 187 -5.25 -17.77 -10.15
N GLY A 188 -6.04 -18.09 -11.19
CA GLY A 188 -5.78 -19.21 -12.08
C GLY A 188 -5.00 -18.86 -13.37
N LEU A 189 -4.59 -17.59 -13.54
CA LEU A 189 -3.94 -17.11 -14.75
C LEU A 189 -2.40 -17.11 -14.70
N VAL A 190 -1.82 -17.32 -13.49
CA VAL A 190 -0.36 -17.29 -13.27
C VAL A 190 0.10 -18.52 -12.52
#